data_9fb29bb7b9ce3e10e346891cd176f40e
#
_entry.id   9fb29bb7b9ce3e10e346891cd176f40e
#
_cell.length_a   1.000
_cell.length_b   1.000
_cell.length_c   1.000
_cell.angle_alpha   90.00
_cell.angle_beta   90.00
_cell.angle_gamma   90.00
#
_symmetry.space_group_name_H-M   'P 1'
#
loop_
_entity.id
_entity.type
_entity.pdbx_description
1 polymer ?
#
loop_
_entity_poly.entity_id
_entity_poly.type
_entity_poly.pdbx_seq_one_letter_code
_entity_poly.pdbx_strand_id
1 'polypeptide(L)'
;MNANPEFASFARLVESLTPWLDQVVIIGGWAHRLHRLHPLAHPLQYEPLATLDADVALPRRIRVAGDEIYKRLAANGFEAEFLGHHRPPAAHYRLTDPGIPFYAEFLTPLVGGAVGRRGKQNATQRVGGVSSQNLRYIEVL
;
A
#
# COMPACT_ATOMS: atom_id res chain seq x y z
N MET A 1 15.32 15.17 -19.45
CA MET A 1 14.97 15.12 -18.01
C MET A 1 14.88 13.67 -17.57
N ASN A 2 15.76 13.26 -16.71
CA ASN A 2 15.65 11.92 -16.13
C ASN A 2 14.53 11.96 -15.08
N ALA A 3 13.41 11.29 -15.38
CA ALA A 3 12.38 11.09 -14.39
C ALA A 3 13.00 10.35 -13.19
N ASN A 4 12.76 10.87 -11.99
CA ASN A 4 13.23 10.20 -10.78
C ASN A 4 12.62 8.77 -10.76
N PRO A 5 13.44 7.71 -10.73
CA PRO A 5 12.96 6.34 -10.83
C PRO A 5 12.00 5.94 -9.70
N GLU A 6 12.10 6.57 -8.53
CA GLU A 6 11.16 6.33 -7.42
C GLU A 6 9.75 6.83 -7.77
N PHE A 7 9.64 8.00 -8.40
CA PHE A 7 8.34 8.52 -8.84
C PHE A 7 7.74 7.65 -9.96
N ALA A 8 8.58 7.14 -10.85
CA ALA A 8 8.12 6.21 -11.89
C ALA A 8 7.56 4.92 -11.28
N SER A 9 8.22 4.38 -10.26
CA SER A 9 7.76 3.18 -9.54
C SER A 9 6.45 3.45 -8.80
N PHE A 10 6.36 4.58 -8.11
CA PHE A 10 5.14 4.99 -7.43
C PHE A 10 3.98 5.23 -8.42
N ALA A 11 4.24 5.82 -9.57
CA ALA A 11 3.23 6.02 -10.61
C ALA A 11 2.65 4.69 -11.09
N ARG A 12 3.47 3.65 -11.24
CA ARG A 12 3.00 2.29 -11.59
C ARG A 12 2.07 1.71 -10.52
N LEU A 13 2.36 1.96 -9.25
CA LEU A 13 1.47 1.57 -8.16
C LEU A 13 0.12 2.29 -8.28
N VAL A 14 0.13 3.60 -8.45
CA VAL A 14 -1.09 4.41 -8.60
C VAL A 14 -1.89 3.95 -9.82
N GLU A 15 -1.25 3.68 -10.93
CA GLU A 15 -1.90 3.13 -12.13
C GLU A 15 -2.58 1.79 -11.85
N SER A 16 -1.92 0.91 -11.11
CA SER A 16 -2.52 -0.36 -10.68
C SER A 16 -3.78 -0.16 -9.85
N LEU A 17 -3.81 0.90 -9.04
CA LEU A 17 -4.91 1.21 -8.12
C LEU A 17 -5.99 2.10 -8.73
N THR A 18 -5.85 2.52 -9.98
CA THR A 18 -6.75 3.50 -10.63
C THR A 18 -8.25 3.23 -10.40
N PRO A 19 -8.78 2.00 -10.51
CA PRO A 19 -10.21 1.76 -10.30
C PRO A 19 -10.70 1.99 -8.86
N TRP A 20 -9.78 2.08 -7.90
CA TRP A 20 -10.10 2.20 -6.47
C TRP A 20 -9.55 3.47 -5.82
N LEU A 21 -9.08 4.45 -6.60
CA LEU A 21 -8.48 5.68 -6.06
C LEU A 21 -9.42 6.49 -5.17
N ASP A 22 -10.72 6.32 -5.33
CA ASP A 22 -11.74 6.93 -4.46
C ASP A 22 -11.93 6.20 -3.12
N GLN A 23 -11.31 5.04 -2.94
CA GLN A 23 -11.45 4.18 -1.77
C GLN A 23 -10.15 3.94 -1.01
N VAL A 24 -8.99 4.21 -1.62
CA VAL A 24 -7.69 3.97 -1.03
C VAL A 24 -7.06 5.27 -0.56
N VAL A 25 -6.19 5.17 0.43
CA VAL A 25 -5.44 6.32 0.95
C VAL A 25 -3.96 5.95 0.97
N ILE A 26 -3.13 6.78 0.35
CA ILE A 26 -1.69 6.67 0.49
C ILE A 26 -1.31 7.26 1.85
N ILE A 27 -0.56 6.51 2.64
CA ILE A 27 -0.10 6.92 3.96
C ILE A 27 1.43 6.83 4.04
N GLY A 28 2.00 7.12 5.21
CA GLY A 28 3.44 7.02 5.43
C GLY A 28 4.27 8.05 4.66
N GLY A 29 5.48 7.66 4.31
CA GLY A 29 6.46 8.54 3.66
C GLY A 29 6.02 9.11 2.32
N TRP A 30 5.33 8.32 1.52
CA TRP A 30 4.81 8.79 0.22
C TRP A 30 3.68 9.80 0.35
N ALA A 31 2.81 9.66 1.36
CA ALA A 31 1.80 10.68 1.64
C ALA A 31 2.46 12.03 1.93
N HIS A 32 3.53 12.04 2.75
CA HIS A 32 4.31 13.24 3.03
C HIS A 32 4.94 13.84 1.77
N ARG A 33 5.54 13.01 0.91
CA ARG A 33 6.13 13.45 -0.36
C ARG A 33 5.10 14.06 -1.29
N LEU A 34 3.93 13.43 -1.43
CA LEU A 34 2.83 13.94 -2.25
C LEU A 34 2.29 15.27 -1.72
N HIS A 35 2.15 15.38 -0.40
CA HIS A 35 1.71 16.62 0.23
C HIS A 35 2.64 17.79 -0.08
N ARG A 36 3.95 17.56 -0.11
CA ARG A 36 4.94 18.59 -0.47
C ARG A 36 4.81 19.06 -1.93
N LEU A 37 4.27 18.25 -2.82
CA LEU A 37 4.05 18.60 -4.22
C LEU A 37 2.76 19.39 -4.45
N HIS A 38 1.92 19.51 -3.43
CA HIS A 38 0.67 20.26 -3.55
C HIS A 38 0.94 21.74 -3.80
N PRO A 39 0.21 22.42 -4.72
CA PRO A 39 0.44 23.83 -5.05
C PRO A 39 0.35 24.80 -3.85
N LEU A 40 -0.40 24.42 -2.81
CA LEU A 40 -0.54 25.21 -1.57
C LEU A 40 0.45 24.79 -0.48
N ALA A 41 1.32 23.82 -0.73
CA ALA A 41 2.32 23.41 0.26
C ALA A 41 3.40 24.48 0.42
N HIS A 42 3.77 24.76 1.65
CA HIS A 42 4.91 25.64 1.92
C HIS A 42 6.21 24.87 1.74
N PRO A 43 7.21 25.45 1.05
CA PRO A 43 8.53 24.83 0.93
C PRO A 43 9.15 24.60 2.32
N LEU A 44 9.67 23.40 2.53
CA LEU A 44 10.41 23.05 3.74
C LEU A 44 11.91 23.12 3.47
N GLN A 45 12.68 23.49 4.48
CA GLN A 45 14.13 23.66 4.38
C GLN A 45 14.91 22.35 4.45
N TYR A 46 14.23 21.22 4.53
CA TYR A 46 14.84 19.90 4.60
C TYR A 46 14.27 18.97 3.53
N GLU A 47 15.10 18.04 3.07
CA GLU A 47 14.69 17.02 2.12
C GLU A 47 13.75 15.99 2.78
N PRO A 48 12.77 15.48 2.05
CA PRO A 48 11.94 14.40 2.56
C PRO A 48 12.76 13.13 2.75
N LEU A 49 12.44 12.36 3.77
CA LEU A 49 13.01 11.03 3.92
C LEU A 49 12.64 10.19 2.70
N ALA A 50 13.65 9.59 2.09
CA ALA A 50 13.43 8.61 1.05
C ALA A 50 12.94 7.31 1.67
N THR A 51 11.79 6.81 1.24
CA THR A 51 11.26 5.51 1.63
C THR A 51 11.18 4.61 0.41
N LEU A 52 11.55 3.35 0.58
CA LEU A 52 11.49 2.33 -0.48
C LEU A 52 10.10 1.69 -0.59
N ASP A 53 9.28 1.90 0.42
CA ASP A 53 7.96 1.34 0.57
C ASP A 53 6.87 2.39 0.37
N ALA A 54 5.78 1.97 -0.19
CA ALA A 54 4.55 2.76 -0.26
C ALA A 54 3.46 2.03 0.53
N ASP A 55 2.93 2.71 1.53
CA ASP A 55 1.86 2.20 2.36
C ASP A 55 0.51 2.66 1.82
N VAL A 56 -0.38 1.70 1.58
CA VAL A 56 -1.72 1.94 1.03
C VAL A 56 -2.76 1.44 2.03
N ALA A 57 -3.54 2.35 2.58
CA ALA A 57 -4.66 2.01 3.43
C ALA A 57 -5.89 1.65 2.59
N LEU A 58 -6.46 0.50 2.87
CA LEU A 58 -7.68 -0.02 2.24
C LEU A 58 -8.83 -0.03 3.24
N PRO A 59 -10.07 0.19 2.81
CA PRO A 59 -11.24 -0.11 3.63
C PRO A 59 -11.32 -1.63 3.86
N ARG A 60 -12.01 -2.06 4.91
CA ARG A 60 -12.21 -3.50 5.17
C ARG A 60 -12.91 -4.23 4.04
N ARG A 61 -13.76 -3.52 3.32
CA ARG A 61 -14.46 -4.03 2.14
C ARG A 61 -14.27 -3.02 1.02
N ILE A 62 -13.67 -3.46 -0.06
CA ILE A 62 -13.47 -2.66 -1.24
C ILE A 62 -14.49 -3.02 -2.32
N ARG A 63 -15.02 -2.04 -3.02
CA ARG A 63 -15.94 -2.29 -4.13
C ARG A 63 -15.21 -2.98 -5.27
N VAL A 64 -15.85 -3.95 -5.87
CA VAL A 64 -15.32 -4.62 -7.06
C VAL A 64 -15.34 -3.63 -8.22
N ALA A 65 -14.23 -3.55 -8.95
CA ALA A 65 -14.06 -2.64 -10.10
C ALA A 65 -13.54 -3.41 -11.31
N GLY A 66 -14.26 -4.47 -11.67
CA GLY A 66 -13.94 -5.34 -12.79
C GLY A 66 -12.92 -6.42 -12.45
N ASP A 67 -11.77 -6.06 -11.92
CA ASP A 67 -10.68 -6.99 -11.58
C ASP A 67 -10.23 -6.83 -10.12
N GLU A 68 -9.41 -7.74 -9.64
CA GLU A 68 -8.79 -7.65 -8.32
C GLU A 68 -7.54 -6.76 -8.35
N ILE A 69 -7.26 -6.09 -7.24
CA ILE A 69 -6.05 -5.27 -7.08
C ILE A 69 -4.80 -6.10 -7.41
N TYR A 70 -4.73 -7.33 -6.90
CA TYR A 70 -3.59 -8.22 -7.14
C TYR A 70 -3.32 -8.43 -8.62
N LYS A 71 -4.34 -8.65 -9.43
CA LYS A 71 -4.17 -8.87 -10.88
C LYS A 71 -3.65 -7.63 -11.59
N ARG A 72 -4.10 -6.47 -11.20
CA ARG A 72 -3.60 -5.21 -11.77
C ARG A 72 -2.16 -4.93 -11.34
N LEU A 73 -1.80 -5.22 -10.10
CA LEU A 73 -0.41 -5.14 -9.63
C LEU A 73 0.48 -6.07 -10.47
N ALA A 74 0.09 -7.33 -10.63
CA ALA A 74 0.84 -8.29 -11.43
C ALA A 74 1.00 -7.82 -12.90
N ALA A 75 -0.04 -7.26 -13.49
CA ALA A 75 0.00 -6.71 -14.84
C ALA A 75 0.95 -5.50 -14.96
N ASN A 76 1.21 -4.78 -13.86
CA ASN A 76 2.13 -3.65 -13.82
C ASN A 76 3.53 -4.00 -13.26
N GLY A 77 3.88 -5.27 -13.20
CA GLY A 77 5.20 -5.74 -12.85
C GLY A 77 5.47 -5.91 -11.36
N PHE A 78 4.43 -6.01 -10.54
CA PHE A 78 4.57 -6.31 -9.12
C PHE A 78 4.41 -7.80 -8.85
N GLU A 79 5.22 -8.32 -7.94
CA GLU A 79 5.14 -9.69 -7.44
C GLU A 79 4.94 -9.68 -5.92
N ALA A 80 4.13 -10.61 -5.43
CA ALA A 80 3.93 -10.80 -4.01
C ALA A 80 5.10 -11.56 -3.38
N GLU A 81 5.69 -10.99 -2.33
CA GLU A 81 6.65 -11.63 -1.46
C GLU A 81 5.97 -11.86 -0.10
N PHE A 82 5.71 -13.12 0.22
CA PHE A 82 5.00 -13.48 1.45
C PHE A 82 5.95 -13.61 2.63
N LEU A 83 5.54 -13.06 3.76
CA LEU A 83 6.34 -12.93 4.96
C LEU A 83 5.61 -13.51 6.18
N GLY A 84 6.36 -14.19 7.04
CA GLY A 84 5.88 -14.66 8.34
C GLY A 84 4.93 -15.85 8.26
N HIS A 85 4.25 -16.11 9.39
CA HIS A 85 3.44 -17.30 9.63
C HIS A 85 1.94 -17.02 9.77
N HIS A 86 1.51 -15.79 9.50
CA HIS A 86 0.11 -15.41 9.58
C HIS A 86 -0.72 -16.08 8.48
N ARG A 87 -2.04 -16.13 8.67
CA ARG A 87 -2.99 -16.65 7.70
C ARG A 87 -4.11 -15.63 7.45
N PRO A 88 -4.19 -15.01 6.26
CA PRO A 88 -3.20 -15.08 5.17
C PRO A 88 -1.83 -14.56 5.60
N PRO A 89 -0.74 -14.94 4.90
CA PRO A 89 0.58 -14.39 5.21
C PRO A 89 0.65 -12.89 4.90
N ALA A 90 1.45 -12.14 5.66
CA ALA A 90 1.78 -10.76 5.29
C ALA A 90 2.49 -10.75 3.93
N ALA A 91 2.34 -9.68 3.17
CA ALA A 91 2.94 -9.58 1.85
C ALA A 91 3.50 -8.19 1.56
N HIS A 92 4.69 -8.17 0.96
CA HIS A 92 5.18 -7.02 0.20
C HIS A 92 4.88 -7.26 -1.28
N TYR A 93 4.35 -6.27 -1.97
CA TYR A 93 4.16 -6.31 -3.42
C TYR A 93 5.31 -5.56 -4.05
N ARG A 94 6.30 -6.31 -4.49
CA ARG A 94 7.59 -5.80 -4.94
C ARG A 94 7.61 -5.60 -6.45
N LEU A 95 8.12 -4.44 -6.87
CA LEU A 95 8.37 -4.19 -8.29
C LEU A 95 9.57 -5.02 -8.76
N THR A 96 9.40 -5.73 -9.87
CA THR A 96 10.40 -6.68 -10.38
C THR A 96 11.50 -6.05 -11.23
N ASP A 97 11.40 -4.76 -11.53
CA ASP A 97 12.41 -4.06 -12.34
C ASP A 97 13.78 -4.06 -11.64
N PRO A 98 14.86 -4.44 -12.37
CA PRO A 98 16.19 -4.46 -11.78
C PRO A 98 16.65 -3.07 -11.29
N GLY A 99 17.24 -3.02 -10.11
CA GLY A 99 17.92 -1.84 -9.59
C GLY A 99 17.04 -0.88 -8.79
N ILE A 100 15.74 -1.12 -8.66
CA ILE A 100 14.85 -0.28 -7.85
C ILE A 100 14.13 -1.15 -6.82
N PRO A 101 14.52 -1.10 -5.54
CA PRO A 101 13.92 -1.91 -4.50
C PRO A 101 12.61 -1.28 -3.98
N PHE A 102 11.65 -1.02 -4.86
CA PHE A 102 10.35 -0.46 -4.52
C PHE A 102 9.33 -1.56 -4.23
N TYR A 103 8.56 -1.40 -3.16
CA TYR A 103 7.45 -2.29 -2.85
C TYR A 103 6.28 -1.55 -2.19
N ALA A 104 5.11 -2.13 -2.30
CA ALA A 104 3.89 -1.65 -1.66
C ALA A 104 3.45 -2.59 -0.54
N GLU A 105 2.94 -2.02 0.53
CA GLU A 105 2.25 -2.71 1.61
C GLU A 105 0.80 -2.22 1.68
N PHE A 106 -0.11 -3.14 2.01
CA PHE A 106 -1.51 -2.81 2.19
C PHE A 106 -1.90 -2.95 3.66
N LEU A 107 -2.67 -2.00 4.14
CA LEU A 107 -3.07 -1.86 5.53
C LEU A 107 -4.58 -1.70 5.61
N THR A 108 -5.21 -2.36 6.58
CA THR A 108 -6.66 -2.28 6.78
C THR A 108 -6.96 -2.00 8.26
N PRO A 109 -8.12 -1.37 8.56
CA PRO A 109 -8.51 -1.16 9.95
C PRO A 109 -8.71 -2.49 10.68
N LEU A 110 -8.09 -2.62 11.86
CA LEU A 110 -8.37 -3.71 12.78
C LEU A 110 -9.67 -3.39 13.51
N VAL A 111 -10.67 -4.21 13.29
CA VAL A 111 -11.95 -4.13 13.99
C VAL A 111 -12.07 -5.28 14.98
N GLY A 112 -12.39 -4.93 16.22
CA GLY A 112 -12.43 -5.90 17.33
C GLY A 112 -11.07 -6.09 18.01
N GLY A 113 -10.89 -7.25 18.65
CA GLY A 113 -9.66 -7.59 19.34
C GLY A 113 -8.54 -8.02 18.40
N ALA A 114 -7.29 -7.84 18.85
CA ALA A 114 -6.13 -8.37 18.13
C ALA A 114 -6.10 -9.91 18.07
N VAL A 115 -6.86 -10.57 18.96
CA VAL A 115 -7.02 -12.02 19.01
C VAL A 115 -8.48 -12.34 18.76
N GLY A 116 -8.76 -13.15 17.74
CA GLY A 116 -10.09 -13.62 17.41
C GLY A 116 -10.54 -14.79 18.28
N ARG A 117 -11.73 -15.32 17.97
CA ARG A 117 -12.26 -16.52 18.62
C ARG A 117 -11.26 -17.67 18.46
N ARG A 118 -11.10 -18.51 19.50
CA ARG A 118 -10.17 -19.65 19.56
C ARG A 118 -8.69 -19.27 19.53
N GLY A 119 -8.31 -18.05 19.99
CA GLY A 119 -6.92 -17.62 20.06
C GLY A 119 -6.26 -17.30 18.71
N LYS A 120 -7.03 -17.22 17.63
CA LYS A 120 -6.49 -16.86 16.31
C LYS A 120 -6.16 -15.39 16.24
N GLN A 121 -4.92 -15.05 15.85
CA GLN A 121 -4.51 -13.67 15.68
C GLN A 121 -5.14 -13.05 14.43
N ASN A 122 -5.68 -11.83 14.57
CA ASN A 122 -6.25 -11.02 13.49
C ASN A 122 -5.19 -10.05 12.94
N ALA A 123 -4.01 -10.55 12.58
CA ALA A 123 -2.90 -9.74 12.13
C ALA A 123 -3.01 -9.32 10.65
N THR A 124 -3.64 -10.14 9.84
CA THR A 124 -3.78 -9.96 8.39
C THR A 124 -5.15 -10.35 7.90
N GLN A 125 -5.55 -9.81 6.77
CA GLN A 125 -6.76 -10.24 6.04
C GLN A 125 -6.56 -10.06 4.54
N ARG A 126 -7.41 -10.71 3.75
CA ARG A 126 -7.40 -10.55 2.30
C ARG A 126 -8.47 -9.56 1.87
N VAL A 127 -8.06 -8.51 1.15
CA VAL A 127 -8.96 -7.47 0.61
C VAL A 127 -8.58 -7.21 -0.84
N GLY A 128 -9.53 -7.25 -1.76
CA GLY A 128 -9.28 -7.02 -3.19
C GLY A 128 -8.23 -7.94 -3.81
N GLY A 129 -8.07 -9.16 -3.27
CA GLY A 129 -7.06 -10.13 -3.71
C GLY A 129 -5.66 -9.91 -3.13
N VAL A 130 -5.41 -8.82 -2.41
CA VAL A 130 -4.13 -8.57 -1.73
C VAL A 130 -4.18 -8.97 -0.27
N SER A 131 -3.03 -9.39 0.27
CA SER A 131 -2.85 -9.60 1.69
C SER A 131 -2.57 -8.27 2.37
N SER A 132 -3.38 -7.93 3.35
CA SER A 132 -3.33 -6.65 4.06
C SER A 132 -3.07 -6.88 5.54
N GLN A 133 -2.25 -6.01 6.14
CA GLN A 133 -2.00 -6.02 7.57
C GLN A 133 -3.09 -5.24 8.30
N ASN A 134 -3.60 -5.80 9.40
CA ASN A 134 -4.60 -5.14 10.23
C ASN A 134 -3.93 -4.22 11.25
N LEU A 135 -4.24 -2.94 11.19
CA LEU A 135 -3.72 -1.94 12.12
C LEU A 135 -4.86 -1.26 12.88
N ARG A 136 -4.62 -0.99 14.16
CA ARG A 136 -5.54 -0.21 15.00
C ARG A 136 -5.45 1.28 14.62
N TYR A 137 -6.57 1.97 14.74
CA TYR A 137 -6.68 3.42 14.57
C TYR A 137 -6.35 3.96 13.19
N ILE A 138 -6.17 3.12 12.18
CA ILE A 138 -5.90 3.57 10.81
C ILE A 138 -7.10 4.33 10.21
N GLU A 139 -8.30 4.07 10.68
CA GLU A 139 -9.52 4.76 10.25
C GLU A 139 -9.57 6.23 10.66
N VAL A 140 -8.67 6.67 11.52
CA VAL A 140 -8.56 8.06 11.99
C VAL A 140 -7.60 8.87 11.13
N LEU A 141 -6.92 8.22 10.22
CA LEU A 141 -6.01 8.85 9.28
C LEU A 141 -6.77 9.28 8.04
#